data_1f87d8dc64afe1c9eb4dc6dbd3f03ef8
#
_entry.id   1f87d8dc64afe1c9eb4dc6dbd3f03ef8
#
_cell.length_a   1.000
_cell.length_b   1.000
_cell.length_c   1.000
_cell.angle_alpha   90.00
_cell.angle_beta   90.00
_cell.angle_gamma   90.00
#
_symmetry.space_group_name_H-M   'P 1'
#
loop_
_entity.id
_entity.type
_entity.pdbx_description
1 polymer ?
#
loop_
_entity_poly.entity_id
_entity_poly.type
_entity_poly.pdbx_seq_one_letter_code
_entity_poly.pdbx_strand_id
1 'polypeptide(L)'
;EAEPYIIGLTIDDGTRFEREIEAAAPALKPDLEFAGFFAIIGTYVGIIPVMIGLLWLPFIKKISKSKYHFFLALTIGLLLFLGIDSIEEAIDVVDENLSGSFNGNLLIATTVILSFLGLYYTSEKLTSRVDSIRISKPAAIALMISIGIGLHNFGEGLAIGAAVGLGSIAFSTFLIVGFALHNTTEGLAIAAPLSRGKPTIGKLLGLGLIAGAPAIFGAWVGGFAFSPFSSVIFLSIGAGAIFQVIVIILKWIREEGDSNLSSAAAASGIATGLLIMYLTSIII
;
A
#
# COMPACT_ATOMS: atom_id res chain seq x y z
N GLU A 1 -24.52 -3.66 26.41
CA GLU A 1 -23.96 -5.02 26.24
C GLU A 1 -24.83 -5.69 25.20
N ALA A 2 -24.22 -6.24 24.14
CA ALA A 2 -24.95 -6.96 23.12
C ALA A 2 -25.21 -8.38 23.65
N GLU A 3 -26.46 -8.83 23.66
CA GLU A 3 -26.82 -10.19 24.06
C GLU A 3 -26.63 -11.14 22.87
N PRO A 4 -26.15 -12.39 23.10
CA PRO A 4 -26.03 -13.37 22.05
C PRO A 4 -27.42 -13.78 21.52
N TYR A 5 -27.53 -13.99 20.22
CA TYR A 5 -28.74 -14.48 19.59
C TYR A 5 -28.72 -15.99 19.49
N ILE A 6 -29.83 -16.65 19.95
CA ILE A 6 -30.02 -18.09 19.77
C ILE A 6 -30.92 -18.29 18.55
N ILE A 7 -30.36 -18.89 17.50
CA ILE A 7 -31.17 -19.36 16.38
C ILE A 7 -31.57 -20.79 16.63
N GLY A 8 -32.88 -21.04 16.76
CA GLY A 8 -33.45 -22.37 16.88
C GLY A 8 -34.11 -22.83 15.56
N LEU A 9 -33.71 -23.99 15.05
CA LEU A 9 -34.38 -24.69 13.97
C LEU A 9 -35.12 -25.89 14.53
N THR A 10 -36.44 -25.94 14.35
CA THR A 10 -37.25 -27.12 14.72
C THR A 10 -37.66 -27.86 13.45
N ILE A 11 -37.33 -29.13 13.35
CA ILE A 11 -37.73 -30.00 12.23
C ILE A 11 -39.06 -30.71 12.53
N ASP A 12 -39.68 -31.31 11.51
CA ASP A 12 -41.05 -31.87 11.58
C ASP A 12 -41.27 -32.98 12.65
N ASP A 13 -40.21 -33.64 13.11
CA ASP A 13 -40.24 -34.61 14.19
C ASP A 13 -40.20 -33.98 15.60
N GLY A 14 -40.18 -32.65 15.69
CA GLY A 14 -40.10 -31.89 16.93
C GLY A 14 -38.66 -31.70 17.47
N THR A 15 -37.65 -32.23 16.79
CA THR A 15 -36.26 -32.05 17.20
C THR A 15 -35.85 -30.60 16.99
N ARG A 16 -35.30 -29.97 18.03
CA ARG A 16 -34.84 -28.56 18.00
C ARG A 16 -33.33 -28.51 18.05
N PHE A 17 -32.76 -27.88 17.04
CA PHE A 17 -31.34 -27.53 16.99
C PHE A 17 -31.19 -26.06 17.36
N GLU A 18 -30.37 -25.75 18.33
CA GLU A 18 -30.07 -24.39 18.76
C GLU A 18 -28.59 -24.09 18.46
N ARG A 19 -28.34 -22.95 17.87
CA ARG A 19 -27.00 -22.40 17.69
C ARG A 19 -26.94 -20.99 18.24
N GLU A 20 -26.09 -20.81 19.22
CA GLU A 20 -25.76 -19.50 19.75
C GLU A 20 -24.88 -18.78 18.73
N ILE A 21 -25.31 -17.60 18.31
CA ILE A 21 -24.50 -16.67 17.50
C ILE A 21 -24.00 -15.62 18.47
N GLU A 22 -22.69 -15.54 18.64
CA GLU A 22 -22.07 -14.47 19.40
C GLU A 22 -22.62 -13.12 18.91
N ALA A 23 -22.94 -12.26 19.87
CA ALA A 23 -23.48 -10.94 19.54
C ALA A 23 -22.54 -10.23 18.58
N ALA A 24 -23.03 -9.88 17.41
CA ALA A 24 -22.28 -9.06 16.47
C ALA A 24 -21.84 -7.78 17.19
N ALA A 25 -20.56 -7.47 17.13
CA ALA A 25 -20.08 -6.19 17.64
C ALA A 25 -20.93 -5.05 17.02
N PRO A 26 -21.40 -4.06 17.81
CA PRO A 26 -22.19 -3.00 17.26
C PRO A 26 -21.45 -2.34 16.11
N ALA A 27 -22.14 -2.17 14.98
CA ALA A 27 -21.54 -1.52 13.80
C ALA A 27 -20.97 -0.17 14.20
N LEU A 28 -19.73 0.11 13.81
CA LEU A 28 -19.08 1.38 14.07
C LEU A 28 -19.94 2.51 13.49
N LYS A 29 -20.30 3.46 14.35
CA LYS A 29 -21.03 4.65 13.88
C LYS A 29 -20.03 5.64 13.28
N PRO A 30 -20.34 6.27 12.13
CA PRO A 30 -19.49 7.30 11.56
C PRO A 30 -19.62 8.59 12.36
N ASP A 31 -19.02 8.63 13.55
CA ASP A 31 -18.95 9.78 14.44
C ASP A 31 -17.52 10.36 14.49
N LEU A 32 -17.37 11.49 15.18
CA LEU A 32 -16.08 12.18 15.30
C LEU A 32 -15.04 11.38 16.08
N GLU A 33 -15.47 10.53 17.00
CA GLU A 33 -14.57 9.70 17.81
C GLU A 33 -13.88 8.65 16.93
N PHE A 34 -14.67 7.86 16.20
CA PHE A 34 -14.11 6.86 15.27
C PHE A 34 -13.41 7.50 14.07
N ALA A 35 -13.89 8.64 13.57
CA ALA A 35 -13.16 9.37 12.52
C ALA A 35 -11.79 9.84 13.02
N GLY A 36 -11.70 10.32 14.25
CA GLY A 36 -10.44 10.67 14.90
C GLY A 36 -9.52 9.48 15.13
N PHE A 37 -10.08 8.35 15.58
CA PHE A 37 -9.35 7.10 15.77
C PHE A 37 -8.71 6.61 14.47
N PHE A 38 -9.47 6.53 13.39
CA PHE A 38 -8.93 6.12 12.07
C PHE A 38 -7.91 7.11 11.51
N ALA A 39 -8.09 8.42 11.77
CA ALA A 39 -7.10 9.42 11.39
C ALA A 39 -5.78 9.24 12.14
N ILE A 40 -5.81 8.88 13.42
CA ILE A 40 -4.61 8.57 14.21
C ILE A 40 -3.93 7.32 13.66
N ILE A 41 -4.68 6.24 13.43
CA ILE A 41 -4.12 4.99 12.88
C ILE A 41 -3.51 5.26 11.50
N GLY A 42 -4.23 5.87 10.57
CA GLY A 42 -3.73 6.16 9.22
C GLY A 42 -2.51 7.09 9.25
N THR A 43 -2.43 8.02 10.22
CA THR A 43 -1.24 8.85 10.43
C THR A 43 -0.07 8.01 10.92
N TYR A 44 -0.30 7.12 11.87
CA TYR A 44 0.71 6.24 12.44
C TYR A 44 1.26 5.24 11.42
N VAL A 45 0.40 4.69 10.58
CA VAL A 45 0.78 3.68 9.57
C VAL A 45 1.33 4.33 8.30
N GLY A 46 0.67 5.36 7.79
CA GLY A 46 1.03 5.98 6.51
C GLY A 46 2.02 7.14 6.64
N ILE A 47 1.65 8.21 7.36
CA ILE A 47 2.43 9.46 7.33
C ILE A 47 3.76 9.32 8.09
N ILE A 48 3.71 8.87 9.33
CA ILE A 48 4.91 8.83 10.19
C ILE A 48 6.01 7.94 9.61
N PRO A 49 5.75 6.68 9.19
CA PRO A 49 6.78 5.82 8.64
C PRO A 49 7.38 6.35 7.33
N VAL A 50 6.56 6.84 6.41
CA VAL A 50 7.04 7.47 5.18
C VAL A 50 7.94 8.67 5.48
N MET A 51 7.57 9.51 6.45
CA MET A 51 8.41 10.64 6.87
C MET A 51 9.74 10.16 7.48
N ILE A 52 9.74 9.10 8.27
CA ILE A 52 10.97 8.49 8.81
C ILE A 52 11.86 8.03 7.65
N GLY A 53 11.28 7.37 6.64
CA GLY A 53 12.02 6.97 5.43
C GLY A 53 12.64 8.15 4.69
N LEU A 54 11.92 9.26 4.56
CA LEU A 54 12.43 10.50 3.95
C LEU A 54 13.60 11.13 4.73
N LEU A 55 13.68 10.94 6.05
CA LEU A 55 14.81 11.42 6.86
C LEU A 55 16.15 10.76 6.49
N TRP A 56 16.15 9.64 5.77
CA TRP A 56 17.37 9.00 5.26
C TRP A 56 18.01 9.74 4.09
N LEU A 57 17.34 10.75 3.52
CA LEU A 57 17.85 11.54 2.38
C LEU A 57 19.28 12.06 2.57
N PRO A 58 19.70 12.66 3.72
CA PRO A 58 21.07 13.12 3.91
C PRO A 58 22.11 11.99 3.88
N PHE A 59 21.73 10.80 4.32
CA PHE A 59 22.56 9.61 4.29
C PHE A 59 22.73 9.10 2.85
N ILE A 60 21.61 8.95 2.11
CA ILE A 60 21.60 8.48 0.72
C ILE A 60 22.47 9.38 -0.17
N LYS A 61 22.53 10.68 0.10
CA LYS A 61 23.40 11.62 -0.63
C LYS A 61 24.91 11.33 -0.50
N LYS A 62 25.33 10.65 0.55
CA LYS A 62 26.75 10.41 0.90
C LYS A 62 27.25 9.02 0.52
N ILE A 63 26.37 8.09 0.16
CA ILE A 63 26.74 6.72 -0.17
C ILE A 63 27.31 6.61 -1.58
N SER A 64 28.12 5.57 -1.81
CA SER A 64 28.68 5.27 -3.14
C SER A 64 27.56 4.87 -4.13
N LYS A 65 27.84 5.01 -5.43
CA LYS A 65 26.90 4.66 -6.51
C LYS A 65 26.40 3.22 -6.40
N SER A 66 27.28 2.26 -6.07
CA SER A 66 26.91 0.85 -5.90
C SER A 66 25.91 0.65 -4.74
N LYS A 67 26.15 1.29 -3.58
CA LYS A 67 25.21 1.25 -2.46
C LYS A 67 23.89 1.92 -2.79
N TYR A 68 23.92 3.02 -3.55
CA TYR A 68 22.72 3.70 -4.01
C TYR A 68 21.86 2.78 -4.90
N HIS A 69 22.47 2.08 -5.87
CA HIS A 69 21.78 1.11 -6.71
C HIS A 69 21.25 -0.08 -5.91
N PHE A 70 21.99 -0.53 -4.89
CA PHE A 70 21.50 -1.56 -3.96
C PHE A 70 20.21 -1.12 -3.27
N PHE A 71 20.15 0.12 -2.73
CA PHE A 71 18.94 0.62 -2.05
C PHE A 71 17.76 0.81 -3.00
N LEU A 72 17.99 1.29 -4.24
CA LEU A 72 16.93 1.35 -5.25
C LEU A 72 16.41 -0.04 -5.62
N ALA A 73 17.32 -0.99 -5.79
CA ALA A 73 16.97 -2.38 -6.11
C ALA A 73 16.27 -3.09 -4.93
N LEU A 74 16.68 -2.80 -3.69
CA LEU A 74 15.99 -3.25 -2.49
C LEU A 74 14.55 -2.76 -2.46
N THR A 75 14.32 -1.48 -2.77
CA THR A 75 12.96 -0.93 -2.90
C THR A 75 12.16 -1.65 -3.97
N ILE A 76 12.75 -1.99 -5.13
CA ILE A 76 12.07 -2.80 -6.15
C ILE A 76 11.64 -4.16 -5.59
N GLY A 77 12.51 -4.82 -4.83
CA GLY A 77 12.19 -6.11 -4.20
C GLY A 77 11.03 -6.02 -3.21
N LEU A 78 11.04 -5.00 -2.35
CA LEU A 78 9.95 -4.72 -1.41
C LEU A 78 8.63 -4.48 -2.14
N LEU A 79 8.63 -3.56 -3.11
CA LEU A 79 7.44 -3.22 -3.89
C LEU A 79 6.92 -4.40 -4.74
N LEU A 80 7.81 -5.23 -5.27
CA LEU A 80 7.39 -6.41 -6.03
C LEU A 80 6.61 -7.39 -5.15
N PHE A 81 7.09 -7.62 -3.93
CA PHE A 81 6.36 -8.44 -2.96
C PHE A 81 4.99 -7.84 -2.67
N LEU A 82 4.93 -6.56 -2.30
CA LEU A 82 3.67 -5.87 -1.98
C LEU A 82 2.67 -5.86 -3.14
N GLY A 83 3.14 -5.68 -4.37
CA GLY A 83 2.26 -5.71 -5.55
C GLY A 83 1.65 -7.09 -5.80
N ILE A 84 2.39 -8.17 -5.54
CA ILE A 84 1.89 -9.55 -5.62
C ILE A 84 0.91 -9.82 -4.48
N ASP A 85 1.27 -9.48 -3.26
CA ASP A 85 0.48 -9.63 -2.04
C ASP A 85 -0.88 -8.91 -2.15
N SER A 86 -0.90 -7.68 -2.66
CA SER A 86 -2.15 -6.94 -2.91
C SER A 86 -3.07 -7.63 -3.94
N ILE A 87 -2.51 -8.35 -4.91
CA ILE A 87 -3.30 -9.15 -5.86
C ILE A 87 -3.86 -10.39 -5.17
N GLU A 88 -3.05 -11.07 -4.37
CA GLU A 88 -3.43 -12.25 -3.60
C GLU A 88 -4.59 -11.91 -2.65
N GLU A 89 -4.47 -10.84 -1.87
CA GLU A 89 -5.54 -10.35 -1.00
C GLU A 89 -6.82 -10.00 -1.78
N ALA A 90 -6.69 -9.39 -2.96
CA ALA A 90 -7.86 -9.11 -3.82
C ALA A 90 -8.54 -10.40 -4.32
N ILE A 91 -7.78 -11.46 -4.61
CA ILE A 91 -8.29 -12.78 -4.99
C ILE A 91 -9.03 -13.41 -3.81
N ASP A 92 -8.45 -13.38 -2.62
CA ASP A 92 -9.06 -13.94 -1.41
C ASP A 92 -10.40 -13.26 -1.10
N VAL A 93 -10.47 -11.93 -1.20
CA VAL A 93 -11.74 -11.19 -1.05
C VAL A 93 -12.79 -11.63 -2.08
N VAL A 94 -12.38 -11.89 -3.33
CA VAL A 94 -13.29 -12.41 -4.38
C VAL A 94 -13.79 -13.79 -4.01
N ASP A 95 -12.91 -14.70 -3.64
CA ASP A 95 -13.23 -16.11 -3.39
C ASP A 95 -14.13 -16.26 -2.15
N GLU A 96 -13.89 -15.49 -1.12
CA GLU A 96 -14.68 -15.52 0.12
C GLU A 96 -16.03 -14.81 0.00
N ASN A 97 -16.12 -13.69 -0.71
CA ASN A 97 -17.28 -12.81 -0.60
C ASN A 97 -18.06 -12.63 -1.91
N LEU A 98 -17.45 -12.88 -3.07
CA LEU A 98 -18.01 -12.54 -4.37
C LEU A 98 -18.15 -13.73 -5.32
N SER A 99 -17.84 -14.94 -4.85
CA SER A 99 -17.87 -16.16 -5.66
C SER A 99 -19.28 -16.41 -6.24
N GLY A 100 -19.33 -16.65 -7.54
CA GLY A 100 -20.56 -16.98 -8.30
C GLY A 100 -21.31 -15.82 -8.91
N SER A 101 -20.98 -14.55 -8.60
CA SER A 101 -21.72 -13.39 -9.11
C SER A 101 -21.15 -12.83 -10.42
N PHE A 102 -19.82 -12.92 -10.60
CA PHE A 102 -19.11 -12.42 -11.79
C PHE A 102 -17.64 -12.93 -11.78
N ASN A 103 -16.91 -12.72 -12.89
CA ASN A 103 -15.51 -13.13 -12.97
C ASN A 103 -14.62 -12.12 -12.23
N GLY A 104 -14.43 -12.32 -10.92
CA GLY A 104 -13.63 -11.47 -10.05
C GLY A 104 -12.17 -11.39 -10.48
N ASN A 105 -11.58 -12.49 -10.91
CA ASN A 105 -10.20 -12.52 -11.39
C ASN A 105 -10.00 -11.65 -12.64
N LEU A 106 -10.99 -11.60 -13.54
CA LEU A 106 -10.96 -10.70 -14.70
C LEU A 106 -11.07 -9.23 -14.27
N LEU A 107 -11.90 -8.93 -13.26
CA LEU A 107 -11.97 -7.58 -12.68
C LEU A 107 -10.62 -7.16 -12.10
N ILE A 108 -9.98 -8.00 -11.29
CA ILE A 108 -8.65 -7.74 -10.72
C ILE A 108 -7.65 -7.47 -11.84
N ALA A 109 -7.48 -8.39 -12.79
CA ALA A 109 -6.53 -8.25 -13.88
C ALA A 109 -6.76 -6.97 -14.70
N THR A 110 -8.02 -6.67 -15.03
CA THR A 110 -8.38 -5.48 -15.80
C THR A 110 -8.05 -4.20 -15.02
N THR A 111 -8.40 -4.15 -13.73
CA THR A 111 -8.16 -2.98 -12.88
C THR A 111 -6.67 -2.74 -12.65
N VAL A 112 -5.88 -3.78 -12.39
CA VAL A 112 -4.41 -3.70 -12.28
C VAL A 112 -3.80 -3.13 -13.57
N ILE A 113 -4.19 -3.67 -14.73
CA ILE A 113 -3.67 -3.21 -16.03
C ILE A 113 -4.06 -1.76 -16.31
N LEU A 114 -5.32 -1.38 -16.08
CA LEU A 114 -5.80 -0.01 -16.32
C LEU A 114 -5.11 1.00 -15.37
N SER A 115 -4.96 0.66 -14.10
CA SER A 115 -4.23 1.47 -13.13
C SER A 115 -2.78 1.66 -13.55
N PHE A 116 -2.09 0.55 -13.86
CA PHE A 116 -0.71 0.59 -14.36
C PHE A 116 -0.57 1.49 -15.60
N LEU A 117 -1.37 1.26 -16.63
CA LEU A 117 -1.29 2.00 -17.89
C LEU A 117 -1.64 3.49 -17.71
N GLY A 118 -2.66 3.79 -16.92
CA GLY A 118 -3.07 5.16 -16.64
C GLY A 118 -1.98 5.96 -15.92
N LEU A 119 -1.38 5.37 -14.89
CA LEU A 119 -0.27 5.98 -14.15
C LEU A 119 1.01 6.04 -14.97
N TYR A 120 1.30 5.00 -15.76
CA TYR A 120 2.44 4.99 -16.67
C TYR A 120 2.35 6.13 -17.70
N TYR A 121 1.20 6.28 -18.35
CA TYR A 121 0.96 7.37 -19.30
C TYR A 121 1.10 8.75 -18.64
N THR A 122 0.53 8.91 -17.44
CA THR A 122 0.62 10.17 -16.68
C THR A 122 2.07 10.48 -16.31
N SER A 123 2.84 9.47 -15.88
CA SER A 123 4.25 9.60 -15.56
C SER A 123 5.09 10.02 -16.76
N GLU A 124 4.91 9.39 -17.92
CA GLU A 124 5.60 9.75 -19.16
C GLU A 124 5.27 11.19 -19.57
N LYS A 125 4.01 11.59 -19.51
CA LYS A 125 3.57 12.93 -19.82
C LYS A 125 4.12 13.98 -18.85
N LEU A 126 4.20 13.66 -17.56
CA LEU A 126 4.78 14.54 -16.55
C LEU A 126 6.30 14.71 -16.79
N THR A 127 7.00 13.61 -16.98
CA THR A 127 8.46 13.61 -17.18
C THR A 127 8.87 14.27 -18.50
N SER A 128 8.06 14.16 -19.56
CA SER A 128 8.30 14.85 -20.83
C SER A 128 8.06 16.36 -20.78
N ARG A 129 7.33 16.86 -19.77
CA ARG A 129 6.99 18.29 -19.60
C ARG A 129 7.77 18.99 -18.48
N VAL A 130 8.80 18.35 -17.94
CA VAL A 130 9.59 18.85 -16.80
C VAL A 130 10.07 20.29 -17.03
N ASP A 131 10.60 20.61 -18.22
CA ASP A 131 11.11 21.94 -18.53
C ASP A 131 9.99 23.00 -18.55
N SER A 132 8.80 22.65 -19.05
CA SER A 132 7.67 23.58 -19.12
C SER A 132 7.02 23.85 -17.77
N ILE A 133 7.01 22.88 -16.83
CA ILE A 133 6.44 23.04 -15.49
C ILE A 133 7.46 23.41 -14.41
N ARG A 134 8.72 23.67 -14.81
CA ARG A 134 9.82 24.08 -13.91
C ARG A 134 10.06 23.14 -12.72
N ILE A 135 9.84 21.85 -12.91
CA ILE A 135 10.13 20.81 -11.93
C ILE A 135 11.38 20.05 -12.41
N SER A 136 12.31 19.72 -11.51
CA SER A 136 13.46 18.88 -11.89
C SER A 136 13.01 17.43 -12.13
N LYS A 137 13.68 16.72 -13.05
CA LYS A 137 13.38 15.32 -13.35
C LYS A 137 13.37 14.42 -12.10
N PRO A 138 14.35 14.52 -11.15
CA PRO A 138 14.30 13.77 -9.89
C PRO A 138 13.05 14.06 -9.06
N ALA A 139 12.58 15.31 -9.04
CA ALA A 139 11.38 15.70 -8.31
C ALA A 139 10.09 15.17 -8.98
N ALA A 140 10.04 15.14 -10.31
CA ALA A 140 8.93 14.54 -11.05
C ALA A 140 8.83 13.03 -10.79
N ILE A 141 9.97 12.35 -10.79
CA ILE A 141 10.05 10.91 -10.47
C ILE A 141 9.60 10.66 -9.03
N ALA A 142 10.11 11.41 -8.05
CA ALA A 142 9.71 11.30 -6.66
C ALA A 142 8.21 11.56 -6.48
N LEU A 143 7.62 12.51 -7.21
CA LEU A 143 6.18 12.78 -7.19
C LEU A 143 5.37 11.59 -7.70
N MET A 144 5.78 10.97 -8.81
CA MET A 144 5.08 9.80 -9.35
C MET A 144 5.21 8.58 -8.43
N ILE A 145 6.37 8.39 -7.80
CA ILE A 145 6.56 7.38 -6.75
C ILE A 145 5.62 7.66 -5.58
N SER A 146 5.54 8.90 -5.09
CA SER A 146 4.65 9.27 -3.98
C SER A 146 3.17 9.06 -4.30
N ILE A 147 2.74 9.33 -5.54
CA ILE A 147 1.36 9.08 -5.98
C ILE A 147 1.07 7.57 -6.02
N GLY A 148 1.97 6.77 -6.60
CA GLY A 148 1.80 5.33 -6.66
C GLY A 148 1.73 4.68 -5.29
N ILE A 149 2.65 5.05 -4.39
CA ILE A 149 2.66 4.64 -2.98
C ILE A 149 1.38 5.10 -2.27
N GLY A 150 0.92 6.32 -2.50
CA GLY A 150 -0.30 6.82 -1.89
C GLY A 150 -1.56 6.04 -2.29
N LEU A 151 -1.65 5.58 -3.54
CA LEU A 151 -2.74 4.71 -3.99
C LEU A 151 -2.69 3.32 -3.33
N HIS A 152 -1.48 2.79 -3.11
CA HIS A 152 -1.30 1.56 -2.36
C HIS A 152 -1.67 1.73 -0.88
N ASN A 153 -1.16 2.77 -0.22
CA ASN A 153 -1.43 3.05 1.18
C ASN A 153 -2.92 3.34 1.47
N PHE A 154 -3.68 3.80 0.46
CA PHE A 154 -5.13 3.85 0.57
C PHE A 154 -5.72 2.43 0.74
N GLY A 155 -5.24 1.45 -0.03
CA GLY A 155 -5.64 0.04 0.10
C GLY A 155 -5.31 -0.54 1.47
N GLU A 156 -4.11 -0.27 2.00
CA GLU A 156 -3.71 -0.69 3.34
C GLU A 156 -4.58 -0.08 4.44
N GLY A 157 -4.85 1.22 4.33
CA GLY A 157 -5.78 1.90 5.24
C GLY A 157 -7.16 1.27 5.19
N LEU A 158 -7.65 0.91 3.99
CA LEU A 158 -8.93 0.25 3.80
C LEU A 158 -8.97 -1.12 4.49
N ALA A 159 -7.91 -1.93 4.35
CA ALA A 159 -7.80 -3.23 5.02
C ALA A 159 -7.83 -3.09 6.55
N ILE A 160 -7.04 -2.14 7.11
CA ILE A 160 -7.07 -1.85 8.56
C ILE A 160 -8.47 -1.40 9.02
N GLY A 161 -9.07 -0.46 8.29
CA GLY A 161 -10.39 0.06 8.62
C GLY A 161 -11.46 -1.04 8.63
N ALA A 162 -11.43 -1.93 7.63
CA ALA A 162 -12.31 -3.08 7.54
C ALA A 162 -12.10 -4.06 8.70
N ALA A 163 -10.85 -4.41 9.01
CA ALA A 163 -10.52 -5.31 10.12
C ALA A 163 -10.99 -4.77 11.48
N VAL A 164 -10.81 -3.47 11.73
CA VAL A 164 -11.33 -2.79 12.93
C VAL A 164 -12.86 -2.78 12.93
N GLY A 165 -13.48 -2.47 11.78
CA GLY A 165 -14.92 -2.44 11.61
C GLY A 165 -15.59 -3.79 11.88
N LEU A 166 -14.91 -4.90 11.57
CA LEU A 166 -15.34 -6.27 11.84
C LEU A 166 -14.98 -6.75 13.26
N GLY A 167 -14.36 -5.90 14.09
CA GLY A 167 -13.96 -6.26 15.45
C GLY A 167 -12.74 -7.20 15.53
N SER A 168 -12.03 -7.41 14.43
CA SER A 168 -10.84 -8.27 14.37
C SER A 168 -9.61 -7.57 14.92
N ILE A 169 -9.56 -7.35 16.25
CA ILE A 169 -8.50 -6.54 16.92
C ILE A 169 -7.10 -7.13 16.69
N ALA A 170 -6.94 -8.45 16.82
CA ALA A 170 -5.64 -9.09 16.63
C ALA A 170 -5.14 -8.90 15.20
N PHE A 171 -5.98 -9.13 14.20
CA PHE A 171 -5.65 -8.96 12.80
C PHE A 171 -5.37 -7.48 12.45
N SER A 172 -6.20 -6.54 12.94
CA SER A 172 -5.95 -5.12 12.69
C SER A 172 -4.63 -4.62 13.31
N THR A 173 -4.30 -5.08 14.53
CA THR A 173 -3.02 -4.75 15.17
C THR A 173 -1.84 -5.24 14.35
N PHE A 174 -1.94 -6.42 13.82
CA PHE A 174 -1.02 -7.07 12.95
C PHE A 174 -0.77 -6.25 11.66
N LEU A 175 -1.84 -5.88 10.94
CA LEU A 175 -1.75 -5.03 9.77
C LEU A 175 -1.08 -3.68 10.09
N ILE A 176 -1.43 -3.06 11.23
CA ILE A 176 -0.85 -1.78 11.66
C ILE A 176 0.66 -1.88 11.83
N VAL A 177 1.16 -2.93 12.49
CA VAL A 177 2.59 -3.11 12.71
C VAL A 177 3.31 -3.44 11.40
N GLY A 178 2.77 -4.36 10.60
CA GLY A 178 3.34 -4.75 9.32
C GLY A 178 3.47 -3.58 8.36
N PHE A 179 2.39 -2.85 8.16
CA PHE A 179 2.36 -1.70 7.26
C PHE A 179 3.26 -0.55 7.74
N ALA A 180 3.29 -0.25 9.03
CA ALA A 180 4.20 0.76 9.56
C ALA A 180 5.69 0.43 9.30
N LEU A 181 6.07 -0.84 9.34
CA LEU A 181 7.45 -1.26 9.08
C LEU A 181 7.84 -1.05 7.61
N HIS A 182 7.03 -1.51 6.65
CA HIS A 182 7.42 -1.40 5.25
C HIS A 182 7.19 0.01 4.68
N ASN A 183 6.23 0.78 5.16
CA ASN A 183 6.02 2.17 4.75
C ASN A 183 7.22 3.08 5.08
N THR A 184 8.05 2.69 6.07
CA THR A 184 9.34 3.35 6.30
C THR A 184 10.29 3.15 5.09
N THR A 185 10.27 1.98 4.46
CA THR A 185 11.11 1.71 3.27
C THR A 185 10.56 2.38 2.02
N GLU A 186 9.25 2.61 1.92
CA GLU A 186 8.64 3.39 0.86
C GLU A 186 9.09 4.86 0.89
N GLY A 187 9.24 5.44 2.08
CA GLY A 187 9.85 6.75 2.23
C GLY A 187 11.28 6.82 1.68
N LEU A 188 12.07 5.73 1.79
CA LEU A 188 13.37 5.62 1.12
C LEU A 188 13.25 5.63 -0.41
N ALA A 189 12.23 4.99 -0.98
CA ALA A 189 11.98 5.01 -2.42
C ALA A 189 11.77 6.43 -2.95
N ILE A 190 11.01 7.24 -2.22
CA ILE A 190 10.78 8.66 -2.55
C ILE A 190 12.06 9.48 -2.38
N ALA A 191 12.83 9.22 -1.32
CA ALA A 191 14.08 9.93 -1.03
C ALA A 191 15.17 9.67 -2.07
N ALA A 192 15.21 8.47 -2.65
CA ALA A 192 16.29 8.04 -3.52
C ALA A 192 16.51 8.96 -4.74
N PRO A 193 15.53 9.22 -5.62
CA PRO A 193 15.73 10.16 -6.74
C PRO A 193 16.03 11.58 -6.25
N LEU A 194 15.46 12.02 -5.12
CA LEU A 194 15.70 13.35 -4.56
C LEU A 194 17.12 13.54 -4.05
N SER A 195 17.87 12.47 -3.80
CA SER A 195 19.27 12.55 -3.39
C SER A 195 20.16 13.22 -4.45
N ARG A 196 19.74 13.22 -5.71
CA ARG A 196 20.42 13.88 -6.83
C ARG A 196 20.07 15.38 -6.96
N GLY A 197 19.25 15.90 -6.07
CA GLY A 197 18.79 17.28 -6.06
C GLY A 197 19.00 17.99 -4.72
N LYS A 198 18.43 19.17 -4.62
CA LYS A 198 18.36 19.96 -3.38
C LYS A 198 16.87 20.22 -3.04
N PRO A 199 16.12 19.20 -2.62
CA PRO A 199 14.73 19.42 -2.27
C PRO A 199 14.62 20.30 -1.03
N THR A 200 13.60 21.15 -0.99
CA THR A 200 13.25 21.93 0.20
C THR A 200 12.48 21.04 1.17
N ILE A 201 12.47 21.39 2.46
CA ILE A 201 11.70 20.68 3.48
C ILE A 201 10.21 20.63 3.09
N GLY A 202 9.64 21.73 2.59
CA GLY A 202 8.24 21.75 2.15
C GLY A 202 7.95 20.75 1.02
N LYS A 203 8.89 20.53 0.08
CA LYS A 203 8.74 19.50 -0.95
C LYS A 203 8.76 18.09 -0.35
N LEU A 204 9.66 17.83 0.61
CA LEU A 204 9.71 16.53 1.29
C LEU A 204 8.43 16.25 2.07
N LEU A 205 7.94 17.23 2.83
CA LEU A 205 6.67 17.12 3.56
C LEU A 205 5.50 16.89 2.60
N GLY A 206 5.43 17.65 1.50
CA GLY A 206 4.37 17.48 0.49
C GLY A 206 4.36 16.08 -0.13
N LEU A 207 5.53 15.56 -0.51
CA LEU A 207 5.65 14.22 -1.08
C LEU A 207 5.31 13.12 -0.07
N GLY A 208 5.77 13.27 1.18
CA GLY A 208 5.42 12.35 2.25
C GLY A 208 3.92 12.35 2.58
N LEU A 209 3.25 13.51 2.53
CA LEU A 209 1.80 13.59 2.70
C LEU A 209 1.04 12.97 1.52
N ILE A 210 1.49 13.17 0.29
CA ILE A 210 0.88 12.53 -0.89
C ILE A 210 0.96 11.01 -0.77
N ALA A 211 2.07 10.49 -0.27
CA ALA A 211 2.26 9.06 -0.09
C ALA A 211 1.53 8.51 1.14
N GLY A 212 1.61 9.19 2.28
CA GLY A 212 1.13 8.64 3.56
C GLY A 212 -0.32 8.99 3.91
N ALA A 213 -0.82 10.19 3.57
CA ALA A 213 -2.15 10.62 3.98
C ALA A 213 -3.31 9.79 3.36
N PRO A 214 -3.19 9.18 2.16
CA PRO A 214 -4.23 8.31 1.64
C PRO A 214 -4.61 7.14 2.55
N ALA A 215 -3.70 6.65 3.41
CA ALA A 215 -4.02 5.64 4.42
C ALA A 215 -5.13 6.07 5.39
N ILE A 216 -5.23 7.37 5.72
CA ILE A 216 -6.31 7.90 6.56
C ILE A 216 -7.66 7.75 5.85
N PHE A 217 -7.72 8.14 4.58
CA PHE A 217 -8.95 8.05 3.78
C PHE A 217 -9.34 6.60 3.54
N GLY A 218 -8.35 5.72 3.30
CA GLY A 218 -8.58 4.28 3.21
C GLY A 218 -9.19 3.72 4.50
N ALA A 219 -8.63 4.07 5.67
CA ALA A 219 -9.14 3.63 6.96
C ALA A 219 -10.58 4.10 7.23
N TRP A 220 -10.93 5.33 6.83
CA TRP A 220 -12.32 5.79 6.90
C TRP A 220 -13.26 4.99 5.99
N VAL A 221 -12.86 4.75 4.74
CA VAL A 221 -13.68 3.96 3.80
C VAL A 221 -13.82 2.51 4.28
N GLY A 222 -12.74 1.89 4.72
CA GLY A 222 -12.76 0.52 5.25
C GLY A 222 -13.60 0.39 6.51
N GLY A 223 -13.48 1.34 7.44
CA GLY A 223 -14.21 1.29 8.72
C GLY A 223 -15.68 1.66 8.64
N PHE A 224 -16.06 2.59 7.76
CA PHE A 224 -17.42 3.13 7.71
C PHE A 224 -18.25 2.67 6.49
N ALA A 225 -17.60 2.28 5.40
CA ALA A 225 -18.27 1.97 4.15
C ALA A 225 -17.66 0.75 3.45
N PHE A 226 -17.22 -0.23 4.25
CA PHE A 226 -16.62 -1.45 3.70
C PHE A 226 -17.58 -2.16 2.73
N SER A 227 -17.03 -2.55 1.58
CA SER A 227 -17.69 -3.39 0.59
C SER A 227 -16.63 -4.28 -0.04
N PRO A 228 -16.84 -5.62 -0.08
CA PRO A 228 -15.89 -6.53 -0.76
C PRO A 228 -15.59 -6.11 -2.19
N PHE A 229 -16.59 -5.67 -2.94
CA PHE A 229 -16.41 -5.20 -4.32
C PHE A 229 -15.50 -3.97 -4.41
N SER A 230 -15.68 -2.98 -3.53
CA SER A 230 -14.81 -1.80 -3.52
C SER A 230 -13.40 -2.14 -3.07
N SER A 231 -13.23 -3.07 -2.13
CA SER A 231 -11.91 -3.55 -1.67
C SER A 231 -11.12 -4.17 -2.80
N VAL A 232 -11.73 -5.06 -3.59
CA VAL A 232 -11.09 -5.66 -4.77
C VAL A 232 -10.61 -4.60 -5.76
N ILE A 233 -11.42 -3.56 -6.02
CA ILE A 233 -11.04 -2.47 -6.92
C ILE A 233 -9.86 -1.68 -6.35
N PHE A 234 -9.89 -1.28 -5.08
CA PHE A 234 -8.83 -0.46 -4.50
C PHE A 234 -7.52 -1.22 -4.33
N LEU A 235 -7.55 -2.48 -3.91
CA LEU A 235 -6.36 -3.35 -3.85
C LEU A 235 -5.75 -3.52 -5.25
N SER A 236 -6.58 -3.75 -6.26
CA SER A 236 -6.13 -3.89 -7.66
C SER A 236 -5.54 -2.58 -8.21
N ILE A 237 -6.12 -1.41 -7.87
CA ILE A 237 -5.54 -0.10 -8.23
C ILE A 237 -4.19 0.07 -7.56
N GLY A 238 -4.08 -0.25 -6.28
CA GLY A 238 -2.83 -0.20 -5.51
C GLY A 238 -1.73 -1.07 -6.11
N ALA A 239 -2.04 -2.33 -6.45
CA ALA A 239 -1.11 -3.24 -7.11
C ALA A 239 -0.61 -2.68 -8.46
N GLY A 240 -1.51 -2.18 -9.31
CA GLY A 240 -1.15 -1.55 -10.58
C GLY A 240 -0.26 -0.32 -10.40
N ALA A 241 -0.52 0.49 -9.37
CA ALA A 241 0.28 1.64 -9.01
C ALA A 241 1.70 1.24 -8.57
N ILE A 242 1.82 0.20 -7.76
CA ILE A 242 3.12 -0.35 -7.32
C ILE A 242 3.95 -0.82 -8.51
N PHE A 243 3.37 -1.62 -9.42
CA PHE A 243 4.10 -2.09 -10.60
C PHE A 243 4.55 -0.92 -11.48
N GLN A 244 3.78 0.14 -11.59
CA GLN A 244 4.18 1.35 -12.30
C GLN A 244 5.36 2.05 -11.60
N VAL A 245 5.38 2.13 -10.25
CA VAL A 245 6.51 2.69 -9.48
C VAL A 245 7.78 1.87 -9.72
N ILE A 246 7.69 0.54 -9.74
CA ILE A 246 8.83 -0.35 -10.07
C ILE A 246 9.41 0.02 -11.43
N VAL A 247 8.56 0.18 -12.45
CA VAL A 247 9.01 0.56 -13.81
C VAL A 247 9.70 1.92 -13.82
N ILE A 248 9.21 2.91 -13.06
CA ILE A 248 9.88 4.21 -12.92
C ILE A 248 11.27 4.06 -12.31
N ILE A 249 11.39 3.31 -11.22
CA ILE A 249 12.68 3.11 -10.54
C ILE A 249 13.66 2.37 -11.48
N LEU A 250 13.20 1.37 -12.22
CA LEU A 250 14.01 0.65 -13.21
C LEU A 250 14.51 1.58 -14.32
N LYS A 251 13.66 2.47 -14.85
CA LYS A 251 14.04 3.47 -15.84
C LYS A 251 15.07 4.44 -15.26
N TRP A 252 14.85 4.91 -14.03
CA TRP A 252 15.76 5.80 -13.35
C TRP A 252 17.16 5.20 -13.17
N ILE A 253 17.26 3.93 -12.74
CA ILE A 253 18.52 3.22 -12.61
C ILE A 253 19.26 3.14 -13.97
N ARG A 254 18.54 2.86 -15.05
CA ARG A 254 19.11 2.78 -16.40
C ARG A 254 19.65 4.14 -16.89
N GLU A 255 18.94 5.23 -16.64
CA GLU A 255 19.32 6.57 -17.09
C GLU A 255 20.54 7.13 -16.34
N GLU A 256 20.78 6.71 -15.09
CA GLU A 256 21.97 7.14 -14.35
C GLU A 256 23.29 6.54 -14.88
N GLY A 257 23.23 5.71 -15.91
CA GLY A 257 24.35 5.19 -16.69
C GLY A 257 25.36 4.36 -15.91
N ASP A 258 25.83 3.23 -16.44
CA ASP A 258 26.79 2.25 -15.93
C ASP A 258 26.26 1.11 -15.06
N SER A 259 24.99 1.02 -14.72
CA SER A 259 24.51 -0.13 -13.95
C SER A 259 23.69 -1.06 -14.84
N ASN A 260 24.26 -2.18 -15.17
CA ASN A 260 23.47 -3.34 -15.55
C ASN A 260 22.61 -3.72 -14.33
N LEU A 261 21.30 -3.88 -14.50
CA LEU A 261 20.42 -4.53 -13.51
C LEU A 261 20.95 -5.94 -13.11
N SER A 262 21.82 -6.51 -13.93
CA SER A 262 22.60 -7.72 -13.65
C SER A 262 23.80 -7.48 -12.72
N SER A 263 24.05 -6.25 -12.23
CA SER A 263 25.10 -6.02 -11.25
C SER A 263 24.78 -6.76 -9.96
N ALA A 264 25.81 -7.29 -9.30
CA ALA A 264 25.65 -7.98 -8.03
C ALA A 264 24.92 -7.11 -6.98
N ALA A 265 25.12 -5.79 -7.00
CA ALA A 265 24.44 -4.85 -6.13
C ALA A 265 22.93 -4.79 -6.39
N ALA A 266 22.50 -4.77 -7.66
CA ALA A 266 21.08 -4.76 -8.00
C ALA A 266 20.42 -6.11 -7.67
N ALA A 267 21.02 -7.22 -8.07
CA ALA A 267 20.50 -8.55 -7.77
C ALA A 267 20.38 -8.80 -6.26
N SER A 268 21.42 -8.47 -5.48
CA SER A 268 21.39 -8.61 -4.03
C SER A 268 20.38 -7.66 -3.37
N GLY A 269 20.21 -6.44 -3.90
CA GLY A 269 19.19 -5.52 -3.41
C GLY A 269 17.77 -6.08 -3.57
N ILE A 270 17.39 -6.52 -4.78
CA ILE A 270 16.07 -7.13 -5.03
C ILE A 270 15.86 -8.35 -4.13
N ALA A 271 16.83 -9.26 -4.07
CA ALA A 271 16.74 -10.46 -3.24
C ALA A 271 16.58 -10.12 -1.75
N THR A 272 17.31 -9.11 -1.25
CA THR A 272 17.19 -8.65 0.13
C THR A 272 15.81 -8.06 0.38
N GLY A 273 15.27 -7.24 -0.53
CA GLY A 273 13.94 -6.66 -0.41
C GLY A 273 12.85 -7.73 -0.35
N LEU A 274 12.88 -8.69 -1.26
CA LEU A 274 11.96 -9.83 -1.25
C LEU A 274 12.07 -10.65 0.04
N LEU A 275 13.30 -10.91 0.50
CA LEU A 275 13.54 -11.68 1.73
C LEU A 275 13.01 -10.96 2.97
N ILE A 276 13.22 -9.63 3.08
CA ILE A 276 12.71 -8.83 4.20
C ILE A 276 11.18 -8.95 4.25
N MET A 277 10.49 -8.74 3.13
CA MET A 277 9.03 -8.81 3.07
C MET A 277 8.53 -10.22 3.37
N TYR A 278 9.16 -11.25 2.81
CA TYR A 278 8.81 -12.65 3.09
C TYR A 278 8.97 -13.00 4.57
N LEU A 279 10.09 -12.59 5.21
CA LEU A 279 10.28 -12.81 6.64
C LEU A 279 9.27 -12.03 7.49
N THR A 280 8.93 -10.82 7.08
CA THR A 280 7.89 -10.02 7.75
C THR A 280 6.54 -10.72 7.63
N SER A 281 6.16 -11.22 6.46
CA SER A 281 4.88 -11.92 6.27
C SER A 281 4.74 -13.24 7.04
N ILE A 282 5.84 -13.92 7.39
CA ILE A 282 5.81 -15.12 8.24
C ILE A 282 5.62 -14.77 9.73
N ILE A 283 6.18 -13.64 10.16
CA ILE A 283 6.09 -13.21 11.58
C ILE A 283 4.69 -12.66 11.87
N ILE A 284 4.07 -12.21 10.86
CA ILE A 284 2.74 -11.65 10.81
C ILE A 284 1.72 -12.72 10.46
#